data_e3dc42e4dd242e1f7fa2eeefc516dc14
#
_entry.id   e3dc42e4dd242e1f7fa2eeefc516dc14
#
_cell.length_a   1.000
_cell.length_b   1.000
_cell.length_c   1.000
_cell.angle_alpha   90.00
_cell.angle_beta   90.00
_cell.angle_gamma   90.00
#
_symmetry.space_group_name_H-M   'P 1'
#
loop_
_entity.id
_entity.type
_entity.pdbx_description
1 polymer ?
#
loop_
_entity_poly.entity_id
_entity_poly.type
_entity_poly.pdbx_seq_one_letter_code
_entity_poly.pdbx_strand_id
1 'polypeptide(L)'
;STQGYSSAASDVYKRQADGKYPFLEYIEEPDKEKKYKKASDCGWYDPHNNFLIGDSGGFLLNIRPGKFVNTELFNEAARTYQATGKYTQFKVDSIPHRQFRRRECDRRRNGFSAPCWQNPDGSIEDVWITGGHYNFLNYTRMERTDESSVIVTEHGATAKKIYSFPSFIDAQFWTWQIIEFCRRNGLHLIIDKTRRGGFSYIMAADSSNEVNLSKHKVVIHVAADNKYLIKQGGLSDFAVNNLKFFEEKTPFKRGIYSPTTDSFKLGYRMKNGVEADDSWSSSLLSVSANNNPDCAIGKDAVTIKVEELSTMQNFDEFMNVTEPTMTVGTRTTGTLMAWGTATAANMQIFEQNFYNPRAFGFMAFENVFDNDARNEVCGFFKSYAWGLEGEIDGVKGFDEDGNSNLRIGLKLAARERIEKKKTAKTFAEYFNYLGQRALFPAESFSSASENIFSSEALNKFEDKLRVDNSYKFYTDGELFEDGTKKIYFKSNARIRIENPDMKTYDYIQGVPRRGNEDPHGCIRVWFAPEYEETYIGDRLIRSILPLSLIHISEPTRHSLI
;
A
#
# COMPACT_ATOMS: atom_id res chain seq x y z
N SER A 1 6.19 -32.90 19.26
CA SER A 1 4.94 -32.12 19.39
C SER A 1 5.08 -30.83 18.59
N THR A 2 4.58 -30.89 17.35
CA THR A 2 4.55 -29.79 16.38
C THR A 2 3.22 -29.02 16.53
N GLN A 3 2.98 -28.45 17.69
CA GLN A 3 1.86 -27.53 17.89
C GLN A 3 2.44 -26.15 18.23
N GLY A 4 2.26 -25.17 17.32
CA GLY A 4 2.47 -23.80 17.66
C GLY A 4 2.95 -22.85 16.57
N TYR A 5 2.64 -23.11 15.31
CA TYR A 5 2.82 -22.10 14.26
C TYR A 5 1.47 -21.72 13.67
N SER A 6 0.68 -21.01 14.49
CA SER A 6 -0.48 -20.31 14.01
C SER A 6 -0.03 -18.90 13.64
N SER A 7 0.47 -18.75 12.43
CA SER A 7 0.80 -17.46 11.85
C SER A 7 -0.46 -16.72 11.42
N ALA A 8 -0.41 -15.39 11.24
CA ALA A 8 -1.49 -14.66 10.56
C ALA A 8 -1.86 -15.39 9.27
N ALA A 9 -0.88 -15.95 8.54
CA ALA A 9 -1.11 -16.85 7.43
C ALA A 9 -1.86 -18.13 7.83
N SER A 10 -1.63 -18.72 9.00
CA SER A 10 -2.35 -19.94 9.43
C SER A 10 -3.76 -19.63 9.96
N ASP A 11 -3.98 -18.44 10.51
CA ASP A 11 -5.32 -17.98 10.88
C ASP A 11 -6.13 -17.63 9.63
N VAL A 12 -5.49 -17.05 8.62
CA VAL A 12 -6.02 -16.92 7.27
C VAL A 12 -6.40 -18.30 6.70
N TYR A 13 -5.55 -19.30 6.89
CA TYR A 13 -5.82 -20.67 6.47
C TYR A 13 -6.99 -21.31 7.21
N LYS A 14 -7.05 -21.17 8.52
CA LYS A 14 -8.18 -21.68 9.31
C LYS A 14 -9.48 -20.99 8.92
N ARG A 15 -9.47 -19.66 8.82
CA ARG A 15 -10.63 -18.87 8.41
C ARG A 15 -11.05 -19.13 6.97
N GLN A 16 -10.11 -19.42 6.07
CA GLN A 16 -10.40 -19.84 4.70
C GLN A 16 -11.02 -21.24 4.65
N ALA A 17 -10.52 -22.18 5.48
CA ALA A 17 -11.10 -23.53 5.58
C ALA A 17 -12.51 -23.52 6.14
N ASP A 18 -12.78 -22.62 7.10
CA ASP A 18 -14.09 -22.46 7.73
C ASP A 18 -15.05 -21.58 6.93
N GLY A 19 -14.62 -21.02 5.78
CA GLY A 19 -15.42 -20.09 4.96
C GLY A 19 -15.68 -18.73 5.61
N LYS A 20 -15.08 -18.46 6.77
CA LYS A 20 -15.23 -17.22 7.52
C LYS A 20 -14.00 -16.34 7.36
N TYR A 21 -14.11 -15.38 6.47
CA TYR A 21 -13.09 -14.35 6.27
C TYR A 21 -13.67 -13.00 6.66
N PRO A 22 -13.22 -12.33 7.73
CA PRO A 22 -13.89 -11.15 8.26
C PRO A 22 -14.14 -10.05 7.22
N PHE A 23 -13.18 -9.82 6.35
CA PHE A 23 -13.34 -8.81 5.32
C PHE A 23 -14.20 -9.27 4.12
N LEU A 24 -14.37 -10.59 3.87
CA LEU A 24 -15.33 -11.08 2.88
C LEU A 24 -16.77 -10.90 3.36
N GLU A 25 -17.04 -11.20 4.63
CA GLU A 25 -18.34 -10.91 5.22
C GLU A 25 -18.66 -9.41 5.12
N TYR A 26 -17.66 -8.58 5.40
CA TYR A 26 -17.80 -7.13 5.26
C TYR A 26 -18.03 -6.67 3.82
N ILE A 27 -17.42 -7.32 2.83
CA ILE A 27 -17.64 -7.05 1.40
C ILE A 27 -19.01 -7.54 0.93
N GLU A 28 -19.41 -8.75 1.35
CA GLU A 28 -20.68 -9.37 0.93
C GLU A 28 -21.89 -8.65 1.52
N GLU A 29 -21.80 -8.21 2.78
CA GLU A 29 -22.87 -7.50 3.49
C GLU A 29 -22.34 -6.19 4.09
N PRO A 30 -22.04 -5.19 3.24
CA PRO A 30 -21.50 -3.93 3.72
C PRO A 30 -22.52 -3.18 4.58
N ASP A 31 -22.08 -2.70 5.74
CA ASP A 31 -22.86 -1.76 6.55
C ASP A 31 -22.97 -0.40 5.83
N LYS A 32 -24.01 -0.28 5.01
CA LYS A 32 -24.25 0.89 4.17
C LYS A 32 -24.40 2.18 5.00
N GLU A 33 -25.08 2.12 6.12
CA GLU A 33 -25.27 3.30 6.97
C GLU A 33 -23.94 3.82 7.53
N LYS A 34 -23.14 2.91 8.07
CA LYS A 34 -21.83 3.25 8.62
C LYS A 34 -20.91 3.85 7.56
N LYS A 35 -20.92 3.30 6.35
CA LYS A 35 -20.08 3.76 5.25
C LYS A 35 -20.51 5.12 4.71
N TYR A 36 -21.79 5.33 4.51
CA TYR A 36 -22.29 6.63 4.07
C TYR A 36 -21.96 7.75 5.06
N LYS A 37 -22.07 7.49 6.35
CA LYS A 37 -21.64 8.43 7.38
C LYS A 37 -20.16 8.77 7.28
N LYS A 38 -19.32 7.73 7.15
CA LYS A 38 -17.87 7.92 7.01
C LYS A 38 -17.50 8.66 5.73
N ALA A 39 -18.16 8.36 4.62
CA ALA A 39 -17.91 9.05 3.37
C ALA A 39 -18.22 10.54 3.45
N SER A 40 -19.33 10.94 4.10
CA SER A 40 -19.66 12.34 4.32
C SER A 40 -18.62 13.06 5.18
N ASP A 41 -18.09 12.35 6.18
CA ASP A 41 -17.15 12.93 7.15
C ASP A 41 -15.72 13.02 6.62
N CYS A 42 -15.29 12.10 5.76
CA CYS A 42 -13.93 12.08 5.24
C CYS A 42 -13.78 12.56 3.80
N GLY A 43 -14.86 12.87 3.11
CA GLY A 43 -14.81 13.39 1.74
C GLY A 43 -14.38 12.38 0.68
N TRP A 44 -14.42 11.09 1.00
CA TRP A 44 -13.98 10.02 0.10
C TRP A 44 -15.10 9.52 -0.84
N TYR A 45 -16.14 10.30 -0.95
CA TYR A 45 -17.25 9.98 -1.82
C TYR A 45 -16.95 10.40 -3.27
N ASP A 46 -17.12 9.47 -4.21
CA ASP A 46 -17.05 9.75 -5.63
C ASP A 46 -18.40 10.28 -6.14
N PRO A 47 -18.53 11.59 -6.43
CA PRO A 47 -19.78 12.17 -6.88
C PRO A 47 -20.18 11.76 -8.31
N HIS A 48 -19.24 11.26 -9.12
CA HIS A 48 -19.52 10.86 -10.48
C HIS A 48 -20.23 9.51 -10.55
N ASN A 49 -19.77 8.57 -9.74
CA ASN A 49 -20.26 7.18 -9.77
C ASN A 49 -21.08 6.80 -8.54
N ASN A 50 -21.25 7.71 -7.58
CA ASN A 50 -21.94 7.45 -6.32
C ASN A 50 -21.34 6.26 -5.54
N PHE A 51 -20.02 6.19 -5.48
CA PHE A 51 -19.28 5.19 -4.72
C PHE A 51 -18.58 5.82 -3.52
N LEU A 52 -18.35 5.03 -2.48
CA LEU A 52 -17.40 5.35 -1.43
C LEU A 52 -16.00 4.88 -1.82
N ILE A 53 -15.01 5.75 -1.64
CA ILE A 53 -13.62 5.46 -1.92
C ILE A 53 -12.86 5.42 -0.61
N GLY A 54 -12.22 4.31 -0.30
CA GLY A 54 -11.17 4.24 0.69
C GLY A 54 -11.54 4.28 2.16
N ASP A 55 -12.81 4.17 2.55
CA ASP A 55 -13.13 4.08 3.98
C ASP A 55 -12.74 2.72 4.59
N SER A 56 -12.27 1.81 3.78
CA SER A 56 -12.06 0.42 4.15
C SER A 56 -10.84 -0.23 3.48
N GLY A 57 -9.84 0.60 3.15
CA GLY A 57 -8.51 0.10 2.79
C GLY A 57 -8.45 -0.81 1.56
N GLY A 58 -9.16 -0.51 0.50
CA GLY A 58 -8.97 -1.16 -0.78
C GLY A 58 -9.91 -2.32 -1.12
N PHE A 59 -10.52 -2.99 -0.14
CA PHE A 59 -11.51 -4.05 -0.42
C PHE A 59 -12.94 -3.54 -0.47
N LEU A 60 -13.26 -2.49 0.26
CA LEU A 60 -14.61 -1.99 0.45
C LEU A 60 -14.81 -0.64 -0.22
N LEU A 61 -14.36 -0.54 -1.46
CA LEU A 61 -14.45 0.70 -2.23
C LEU A 61 -15.82 0.90 -2.86
N ASN A 62 -16.53 -0.19 -3.10
CA ASN A 62 -17.84 -0.17 -3.72
C ASN A 62 -18.91 -0.62 -2.71
N ILE A 63 -19.73 0.31 -2.27
CA ILE A 63 -20.91 0.02 -1.43
C ILE A 63 -22.20 -0.05 -2.23
N ARG A 64 -22.14 0.34 -3.50
CA ARG A 64 -23.26 0.26 -4.42
C ARG A 64 -23.35 -1.16 -4.96
N PRO A 65 -24.44 -1.91 -4.69
CA PRO A 65 -24.61 -3.25 -5.25
C PRO A 65 -24.66 -3.21 -6.76
N GLY A 66 -23.97 -4.15 -7.42
CA GLY A 66 -23.91 -4.24 -8.86
C GLY A 66 -22.57 -4.77 -9.35
N LYS A 67 -22.35 -4.71 -10.65
CA LYS A 67 -21.11 -5.15 -11.30
C LYS A 67 -20.83 -4.37 -12.58
N PHE A 68 -19.57 -4.34 -12.98
CA PHE A 68 -19.20 -3.84 -14.30
C PHE A 68 -19.67 -4.79 -15.40
N VAL A 69 -20.17 -4.23 -16.49
CA VAL A 69 -20.58 -4.94 -17.72
C VAL A 69 -20.17 -4.10 -18.92
N ASN A 70 -20.05 -4.73 -20.10
CA ASN A 70 -19.71 -4.05 -21.35
C ASN A 70 -18.44 -3.19 -21.26
N THR A 71 -17.47 -3.60 -20.44
CA THR A 71 -16.26 -2.80 -20.13
C THR A 71 -15.36 -2.58 -21.34
N GLU A 72 -15.57 -3.32 -22.42
CA GLU A 72 -14.96 -3.08 -23.72
C GLU A 72 -15.30 -1.70 -24.32
N LEU A 73 -16.37 -1.04 -23.86
CA LEU A 73 -16.69 0.34 -24.24
C LEU A 73 -15.65 1.34 -23.72
N PHE A 74 -14.98 1.03 -22.63
CA PHE A 74 -13.91 1.87 -22.10
C PHE A 74 -12.63 1.83 -22.94
N ASN A 75 -12.39 0.80 -23.75
CA ASN A 75 -11.21 0.64 -24.58
C ASN A 75 -11.50 0.64 -26.09
N GLU A 76 -12.59 1.27 -26.51
CA GLU A 76 -13.03 1.34 -27.91
C GLU A 76 -11.94 1.90 -28.85
N ALA A 77 -11.18 2.92 -28.43
CA ALA A 77 -10.12 3.50 -29.25
C ALA A 77 -8.96 2.51 -29.47
N ALA A 78 -8.59 1.74 -28.44
CA ALA A 78 -7.59 0.68 -28.57
C ALA A 78 -8.06 -0.43 -29.52
N ARG A 79 -9.31 -0.86 -29.41
CA ARG A 79 -9.91 -1.86 -30.30
C ARG A 79 -9.94 -1.38 -31.75
N THR A 80 -10.30 -0.10 -31.96
CA THR A 80 -10.25 0.51 -33.31
C THR A 80 -8.83 0.46 -33.88
N TYR A 81 -7.82 0.81 -33.05
CA TYR A 81 -6.43 0.74 -33.47
C TYR A 81 -5.98 -0.71 -33.75
N GLN A 82 -6.36 -1.67 -32.93
CA GLN A 82 -6.03 -3.09 -33.12
C GLN A 82 -6.63 -3.62 -34.45
N ALA A 83 -7.84 -3.23 -34.75
CA ALA A 83 -8.53 -3.69 -35.95
C ALA A 83 -8.01 -3.03 -37.24
N THR A 84 -7.58 -1.76 -37.18
CA THR A 84 -7.31 -0.97 -38.40
C THR A 84 -5.86 -0.46 -38.49
N GLY A 85 -5.05 -0.60 -37.44
CA GLY A 85 -3.72 -0.02 -37.35
C GLY A 85 -3.71 1.51 -37.15
N LYS A 86 -4.88 2.13 -36.99
CA LYS A 86 -5.03 3.58 -36.86
C LYS A 86 -6.13 3.94 -35.88
N TYR A 87 -5.95 5.04 -35.14
CA TYR A 87 -6.97 5.57 -34.22
C TYR A 87 -8.11 6.29 -34.96
N THR A 88 -7.86 6.76 -36.17
CA THR A 88 -8.85 7.45 -37.02
C THR A 88 -8.48 7.33 -38.48
N GLN A 89 -9.49 7.30 -39.33
CA GLN A 89 -9.36 7.30 -40.80
C GLN A 89 -9.42 8.72 -41.40
N PHE A 90 -9.66 9.75 -40.56
CA PHE A 90 -9.72 11.12 -41.04
C PHE A 90 -8.35 11.59 -41.55
N LYS A 91 -8.34 12.34 -42.63
CA LYS A 91 -7.13 12.96 -43.19
C LYS A 91 -6.51 13.86 -42.10
N VAL A 92 -5.22 13.74 -41.89
CA VAL A 92 -4.45 14.59 -40.96
C VAL A 92 -4.74 16.06 -41.27
N ASP A 93 -4.93 16.86 -40.20
CA ASP A 93 -5.25 18.28 -40.21
C ASP A 93 -6.60 18.69 -40.81
N SER A 94 -7.41 17.72 -41.24
CA SER A 94 -8.81 18.01 -41.59
C SER A 94 -9.63 18.41 -40.35
N ILE A 95 -10.76 19.09 -40.56
CA ILE A 95 -11.68 19.45 -39.48
C ILE A 95 -12.09 18.23 -38.66
N PRO A 96 -12.55 17.12 -39.24
CA PRO A 96 -12.90 15.91 -38.46
C PRO A 96 -11.70 15.34 -37.66
N HIS A 97 -10.48 15.38 -38.23
CA HIS A 97 -9.28 14.91 -37.53
C HIS A 97 -8.99 15.79 -36.29
N ARG A 98 -9.10 17.11 -36.42
CA ARG A 98 -8.90 18.05 -35.30
C ARG A 98 -9.99 17.89 -34.23
N GLN A 99 -11.23 17.66 -34.63
CA GLN A 99 -12.36 17.38 -33.70
C GLN A 99 -12.11 16.05 -32.95
N PHE A 100 -11.73 14.99 -33.67
CA PHE A 100 -11.34 13.72 -33.05
C PHE A 100 -10.23 13.92 -32.03
N ARG A 101 -9.11 14.58 -32.43
CA ARG A 101 -7.98 14.85 -31.53
C ARG A 101 -8.39 15.63 -30.30
N ARG A 102 -9.25 16.64 -30.44
CA ARG A 102 -9.74 17.45 -29.32
C ARG A 102 -10.57 16.61 -28.36
N ARG A 103 -11.50 15.82 -28.85
CA ARG A 103 -12.33 14.91 -28.06
C ARG A 103 -11.48 13.91 -27.28
N GLU A 104 -10.52 13.29 -27.92
CA GLU A 104 -9.67 12.31 -27.26
C GLU A 104 -8.72 12.93 -26.24
N CYS A 105 -8.19 14.14 -26.49
CA CYS A 105 -7.44 14.89 -25.48
C CYS A 105 -8.32 15.27 -24.28
N ASP A 106 -9.58 15.58 -24.52
CA ASP A 106 -10.53 15.88 -23.46
C ASP A 106 -10.84 14.65 -22.60
N ARG A 107 -11.14 13.49 -23.23
CA ARG A 107 -11.33 12.22 -22.53
C ARG A 107 -10.11 11.80 -21.70
N ARG A 108 -8.90 11.98 -22.24
CA ARG A 108 -7.64 11.71 -21.53
C ARG A 108 -7.37 12.66 -20.37
N ARG A 109 -7.97 13.83 -20.35
CA ARG A 109 -7.84 14.82 -19.28
C ARG A 109 -8.94 14.70 -18.23
N ASN A 110 -10.19 14.61 -18.67
CA ASN A 110 -11.36 14.78 -17.82
C ASN A 110 -12.10 13.47 -17.54
N GLY A 111 -11.75 12.38 -18.24
CA GLY A 111 -12.43 11.11 -18.11
C GLY A 111 -13.50 10.88 -19.18
N PHE A 112 -14.15 9.74 -19.06
CA PHE A 112 -15.13 9.25 -20.03
C PHE A 112 -16.17 8.38 -19.32
N SER A 113 -17.45 8.55 -19.65
CA SER A 113 -18.55 7.72 -19.15
C SER A 113 -19.07 6.78 -20.23
N ALA A 114 -19.45 5.57 -19.83
CA ALA A 114 -20.10 4.59 -20.67
C ALA A 114 -21.10 3.76 -19.84
N PRO A 115 -22.14 3.16 -20.47
CA PRO A 115 -23.16 2.34 -19.78
C PRO A 115 -22.56 0.99 -19.37
N CYS A 116 -21.74 1.01 -18.35
CA CYS A 116 -20.92 -0.12 -17.89
C CYS A 116 -21.19 -0.55 -16.46
N TRP A 117 -22.29 -0.15 -15.85
CA TRP A 117 -22.69 -0.62 -14.52
C TRP A 117 -24.05 -1.27 -14.54
N GLN A 118 -24.13 -2.53 -14.14
CA GLN A 118 -25.39 -3.26 -14.00
C GLN A 118 -25.79 -3.31 -12.52
N ASN A 119 -26.96 -2.72 -12.24
CA ASN A 119 -27.60 -2.80 -10.92
C ASN A 119 -28.22 -4.20 -10.69
N PRO A 120 -28.55 -4.56 -9.42
CA PRO A 120 -29.18 -5.84 -9.11
C PRO A 120 -30.52 -6.08 -9.80
N ASP A 121 -31.24 -5.03 -10.16
CA ASP A 121 -32.51 -5.11 -10.91
C ASP A 121 -32.30 -5.32 -12.41
N GLY A 122 -31.04 -5.40 -12.87
CA GLY A 122 -30.67 -5.57 -14.27
C GLY A 122 -30.58 -4.27 -15.07
N SER A 123 -30.92 -3.12 -14.51
CA SER A 123 -30.76 -1.82 -15.18
C SER A 123 -29.29 -1.50 -15.38
N ILE A 124 -28.96 -0.81 -16.48
CA ILE A 124 -27.59 -0.41 -16.81
C ILE A 124 -27.47 1.10 -16.68
N GLU A 125 -26.42 1.54 -15.98
CA GLU A 125 -26.10 2.93 -15.77
C GLU A 125 -24.70 3.28 -16.26
N ASP A 126 -24.49 4.57 -16.49
CA ASP A 126 -23.18 5.08 -16.87
C ASP A 126 -22.21 5.03 -15.71
N VAL A 127 -21.00 4.58 -16.01
CA VAL A 127 -19.84 4.64 -15.12
C VAL A 127 -18.79 5.55 -15.73
N TRP A 128 -18.26 6.44 -14.91
CA TRP A 128 -17.19 7.33 -15.32
C TRP A 128 -15.84 6.76 -14.91
N ILE A 129 -14.90 6.72 -15.87
CA ILE A 129 -13.49 6.44 -15.60
C ILE A 129 -12.67 7.71 -15.67
N THR A 130 -11.57 7.76 -14.91
CA THR A 130 -10.68 8.92 -14.92
C THR A 130 -9.96 9.07 -16.25
N GLY A 131 -9.48 10.28 -16.55
CA GLY A 131 -8.72 10.53 -17.77
C GLY A 131 -7.44 9.70 -17.86
N GLY A 132 -6.76 9.48 -16.72
CA GLY A 132 -5.62 8.59 -16.63
C GLY A 132 -5.96 7.13 -16.95
N HIS A 133 -7.07 6.62 -16.44
CA HIS A 133 -7.55 5.27 -16.74
C HIS A 133 -7.94 5.11 -18.20
N TYR A 134 -8.67 6.09 -18.76
CA TYR A 134 -8.99 6.10 -20.19
C TYR A 134 -7.73 6.08 -21.06
N ASN A 135 -6.71 6.90 -20.72
CA ASN A 135 -5.42 6.88 -21.39
C ASN A 135 -4.74 5.51 -21.28
N PHE A 136 -4.74 4.91 -20.09
CA PHE A 136 -4.14 3.61 -19.84
C PHE A 136 -4.74 2.52 -20.73
N LEU A 137 -6.05 2.44 -20.80
CA LEU A 137 -6.74 1.42 -21.58
C LEU A 137 -6.59 1.60 -23.11
N ASN A 138 -6.43 2.84 -23.58
CA ASN A 138 -6.53 3.14 -25.01
C ASN A 138 -5.21 3.52 -25.69
N TYR A 139 -4.25 4.07 -24.94
CA TYR A 139 -3.07 4.70 -25.54
C TYR A 139 -1.75 4.20 -24.97
N THR A 140 -1.77 3.25 -24.05
CA THR A 140 -0.55 2.63 -23.51
C THR A 140 -0.51 1.14 -23.81
N ARG A 141 0.68 0.58 -23.80
CA ARG A 141 0.88 -0.84 -24.07
C ARG A 141 1.69 -1.48 -22.95
N MET A 142 1.32 -2.70 -22.61
CA MET A 142 2.02 -3.53 -21.65
C MET A 142 2.70 -4.69 -22.35
N GLU A 143 3.90 -5.04 -21.89
CA GLU A 143 4.56 -6.28 -22.29
C GLU A 143 3.85 -7.46 -21.62
N ARG A 144 3.40 -8.41 -22.42
CA ARG A 144 2.78 -9.66 -21.96
C ARG A 144 3.47 -10.85 -22.59
N THR A 145 3.42 -11.97 -21.92
CA THR A 145 3.81 -13.25 -22.51
C THR A 145 2.72 -13.73 -23.44
N ASP A 146 3.07 -14.06 -24.66
CA ASP A 146 2.15 -14.71 -25.61
C ASP A 146 2.05 -16.19 -25.25
N GLU A 147 0.97 -16.56 -24.57
CA GLU A 147 0.72 -17.93 -24.11
C GLU A 147 0.60 -18.91 -25.27
N SER A 148 0.14 -18.45 -26.43
CA SER A 148 0.05 -19.27 -27.64
C SER A 148 1.42 -19.63 -28.23
N SER A 149 2.46 -18.88 -27.85
CA SER A 149 3.85 -19.08 -28.27
C SER A 149 4.69 -19.88 -27.28
N VAL A 150 4.11 -20.42 -26.22
CA VAL A 150 4.84 -21.18 -25.21
C VAL A 150 5.38 -22.47 -25.80
N ILE A 151 6.69 -22.60 -25.80
CA ILE A 151 7.41 -23.83 -26.19
C ILE A 151 8.06 -24.39 -24.93
N VAL A 152 7.67 -25.60 -24.56
CA VAL A 152 8.28 -26.33 -23.45
C VAL A 152 9.37 -27.23 -24.02
N THR A 153 10.59 -27.07 -23.52
CA THR A 153 11.76 -27.90 -23.87
C THR A 153 12.29 -28.58 -22.61
N GLU A 154 13.19 -29.53 -22.79
CA GLU A 154 13.91 -30.19 -21.67
C GLU A 154 14.69 -29.19 -20.79
N HIS A 155 15.00 -28.00 -21.31
CA HIS A 155 15.72 -26.94 -20.61
C HIS A 155 14.81 -25.84 -20.04
N GLY A 156 13.48 -26.01 -20.10
CA GLY A 156 12.49 -25.06 -19.60
C GLY A 156 11.52 -24.56 -20.66
N ALA A 157 10.60 -23.69 -20.25
CA ALA A 157 9.61 -23.08 -21.13
C ALA A 157 10.11 -21.72 -21.62
N THR A 158 10.00 -21.49 -22.93
CA THR A 158 10.20 -20.17 -23.56
C THR A 158 8.90 -19.69 -24.16
N ALA A 159 8.67 -18.37 -24.12
CA ALA A 159 7.51 -17.75 -24.72
C ALA A 159 7.86 -16.39 -25.33
N LYS A 160 7.20 -16.07 -26.42
CA LYS A 160 7.36 -14.76 -27.07
C LYS A 160 6.73 -13.67 -26.22
N LYS A 161 7.40 -12.53 -26.13
CA LYS A 161 6.86 -11.32 -25.53
C LYS A 161 6.16 -10.48 -26.59
N ILE A 162 4.96 -10.01 -26.28
CA ILE A 162 4.14 -9.13 -27.13
C ILE A 162 3.73 -7.88 -26.35
N TYR A 163 3.53 -6.79 -27.08
CA TYR A 163 2.95 -5.56 -26.54
C TYR A 163 1.46 -5.51 -26.85
N SER A 164 0.62 -5.50 -25.82
CA SER A 164 -0.84 -5.41 -25.93
C SER A 164 -1.40 -4.25 -25.13
N PHE A 165 -2.59 -3.78 -25.48
CA PHE A 165 -3.31 -2.83 -24.63
C PHE A 165 -3.79 -3.52 -23.36
N PRO A 166 -3.87 -2.78 -22.21
CA PRO A 166 -4.47 -3.29 -21.01
C PRO A 166 -5.95 -3.62 -21.20
N SER A 167 -6.42 -4.63 -20.50
CA SER A 167 -7.87 -4.88 -20.34
C SER A 167 -8.36 -4.15 -19.09
N PHE A 168 -9.65 -3.85 -19.03
CA PHE A 168 -10.27 -3.31 -17.82
C PHE A 168 -10.22 -4.34 -16.69
N ILE A 169 -9.90 -3.89 -15.50
CA ILE A 169 -9.92 -4.66 -14.25
C ILE A 169 -10.40 -3.72 -13.14
N ASP A 170 -11.35 -4.14 -12.33
CA ASP A 170 -11.94 -3.36 -11.24
C ASP A 170 -10.90 -2.85 -10.23
N ALA A 171 -9.90 -3.67 -9.88
CA ALA A 171 -8.80 -3.27 -9.02
C ALA A 171 -8.02 -2.06 -9.57
N GLN A 172 -7.85 -1.99 -10.90
CA GLN A 172 -7.23 -0.84 -11.54
C GLN A 172 -8.17 0.35 -11.61
N PHE A 173 -9.48 0.12 -11.82
CA PHE A 173 -10.49 1.18 -11.78
C PHE A 173 -10.42 1.94 -10.46
N TRP A 174 -10.44 1.24 -9.32
CA TRP A 174 -10.34 1.87 -8.00
C TRP A 174 -9.01 2.56 -7.77
N THR A 175 -7.91 1.97 -8.22
CA THR A 175 -6.59 2.61 -8.15
C THR A 175 -6.58 3.96 -8.87
N TRP A 176 -7.16 4.04 -10.07
CA TRP A 176 -7.24 5.28 -10.82
C TRP A 176 -8.18 6.31 -10.19
N GLN A 177 -9.29 5.87 -9.59
CA GLN A 177 -10.19 6.77 -8.84
C GLN A 177 -9.46 7.39 -7.64
N ILE A 178 -8.69 6.60 -6.91
CA ILE A 178 -7.90 7.07 -5.76
C ILE A 178 -6.81 8.05 -6.21
N ILE A 179 -6.08 7.76 -7.27
CA ILE A 179 -5.06 8.66 -7.84
C ILE A 179 -5.68 10.02 -8.18
N GLU A 180 -6.82 10.02 -8.86
CA GLU A 180 -7.52 11.24 -9.24
C GLU A 180 -8.05 12.01 -8.02
N PHE A 181 -8.59 11.29 -7.03
CA PHE A 181 -9.04 11.88 -5.77
C PHE A 181 -7.89 12.57 -5.03
N CYS A 182 -6.76 11.91 -4.87
CA CYS A 182 -5.57 12.48 -4.23
C CYS A 182 -5.12 13.75 -4.94
N ARG A 183 -5.07 13.70 -6.27
CA ARG A 183 -4.66 14.85 -7.10
C ARG A 183 -5.60 16.05 -6.94
N ARG A 184 -6.91 15.83 -6.90
CA ARG A 184 -7.91 16.91 -6.74
C ARG A 184 -7.92 17.52 -5.36
N ASN A 185 -7.57 16.74 -4.34
CA ASN A 185 -7.60 17.18 -2.95
C ASN A 185 -6.23 17.59 -2.39
N GLY A 186 -5.18 17.59 -3.21
CA GLY A 186 -3.83 17.94 -2.77
C GLY A 186 -3.26 16.96 -1.75
N LEU A 187 -3.65 15.67 -1.82
CA LEU A 187 -3.15 14.60 -0.98
C LEU A 187 -2.07 13.81 -1.70
N HIS A 188 -1.12 13.29 -0.94
CA HIS A 188 -0.17 12.31 -1.42
C HIS A 188 -0.75 10.89 -1.32
N LEU A 189 -0.12 9.92 -1.96
CA LEU A 189 -0.59 8.54 -1.96
C LEU A 189 0.57 7.57 -1.69
N ILE A 190 0.44 6.77 -0.63
CA ILE A 190 1.35 5.67 -0.33
C ILE A 190 0.64 4.33 -0.54
N ILE A 191 1.29 3.41 -1.26
CA ILE A 191 0.66 2.15 -1.70
C ILE A 191 1.55 0.97 -1.34
N ASP A 192 1.04 0.07 -0.52
CA ASP A 192 1.59 -1.28 -0.41
C ASP A 192 0.95 -2.18 -1.46
N LYS A 193 1.76 -2.61 -2.41
CA LYS A 193 1.32 -3.43 -3.53
C LYS A 193 1.92 -4.83 -3.48
N THR A 194 1.17 -5.79 -3.92
CA THR A 194 1.70 -7.12 -4.20
C THR A 194 2.39 -7.18 -5.56
N ARG A 195 3.29 -8.12 -5.75
CA ARG A 195 3.96 -8.32 -7.04
C ARG A 195 2.95 -8.65 -8.15
N ARG A 196 3.28 -8.24 -9.39
CA ARG A 196 2.46 -8.42 -10.61
C ARG A 196 1.16 -7.62 -10.65
N GLY A 197 0.98 -6.64 -9.76
CA GLY A 197 -0.21 -5.75 -9.79
C GLY A 197 -0.24 -4.72 -10.93
N GLY A 198 0.80 -4.65 -11.77
CA GLY A 198 0.86 -3.72 -12.90
C GLY A 198 1.09 -2.25 -12.52
N PHE A 199 1.44 -1.94 -11.27
CA PHE A 199 1.53 -0.55 -10.77
C PHE A 199 2.55 0.29 -11.53
N SER A 200 3.72 -0.24 -11.88
CA SER A 200 4.71 0.52 -12.67
C SER A 200 4.16 0.91 -14.05
N TYR A 201 3.32 0.06 -14.68
CA TYR A 201 2.63 0.42 -15.92
C TYR A 201 1.56 1.50 -15.71
N ILE A 202 0.78 1.42 -14.62
CA ILE A 202 -0.23 2.43 -14.24
C ILE A 202 0.45 3.79 -14.06
N MET A 203 1.52 3.84 -13.26
CA MET A 203 2.23 5.07 -12.96
C MET A 203 2.99 5.63 -14.15
N ALA A 204 3.54 4.77 -15.00
CA ALA A 204 4.15 5.18 -16.27
C ALA A 204 3.12 5.76 -17.25
N ALA A 205 1.94 5.14 -17.33
CA ALA A 205 0.82 5.64 -18.14
C ALA A 205 0.33 7.00 -17.66
N ASP A 206 0.23 7.17 -16.35
CA ASP A 206 -0.14 8.44 -15.74
C ASP A 206 0.90 9.53 -16.04
N SER A 207 2.19 9.25 -15.83
CA SER A 207 3.29 10.19 -16.13
C SER A 207 3.31 10.61 -17.60
N SER A 208 3.22 9.64 -18.50
CA SER A 208 3.21 9.92 -19.94
C SER A 208 1.98 10.73 -20.37
N ASN A 209 0.83 10.48 -19.74
CA ASN A 209 -0.40 11.25 -19.96
C ASN A 209 -0.23 12.72 -19.52
N GLU A 210 0.28 12.94 -18.31
CA GLU A 210 0.49 14.27 -17.75
C GLU A 210 1.40 15.14 -18.63
N VAL A 211 2.60 14.65 -18.96
CA VAL A 211 3.56 15.42 -19.76
C VAL A 211 3.11 15.62 -21.21
N ASN A 212 2.29 14.72 -21.75
CA ASN A 212 1.75 14.85 -23.10
C ASN A 212 0.54 15.80 -23.18
N LEU A 213 -0.27 15.91 -22.14
CA LEU A 213 -1.47 16.74 -22.14
C LEU A 213 -1.25 18.18 -21.69
N SER A 214 -0.20 18.47 -20.93
CA SER A 214 0.05 19.76 -20.32
C SER A 214 1.40 20.32 -20.78
N LYS A 215 1.45 21.63 -21.07
CA LYS A 215 2.70 22.37 -21.30
C LYS A 215 3.41 22.64 -19.98
N HIS A 216 4.73 22.74 -20.05
CA HIS A 216 5.60 23.10 -18.92
C HIS A 216 5.44 22.18 -17.70
N LYS A 217 5.04 20.94 -17.94
CA LYS A 217 4.84 19.96 -16.87
C LYS A 217 6.14 19.23 -16.58
N VAL A 218 6.49 19.13 -15.31
CA VAL A 218 7.63 18.34 -14.85
C VAL A 218 7.11 17.17 -14.00
N VAL A 219 7.41 15.95 -14.43
CA VAL A 219 7.19 14.73 -13.68
C VAL A 219 8.52 14.15 -13.29
N ILE A 220 8.72 13.83 -12.03
CA ILE A 220 9.95 13.27 -11.51
C ILE A 220 9.68 11.82 -11.07
N HIS A 221 10.43 10.90 -11.63
CA HIS A 221 10.50 9.52 -11.17
C HIS A 221 11.69 9.37 -10.23
N VAL A 222 11.44 8.81 -9.06
CA VAL A 222 12.41 8.61 -7.99
C VAL A 222 12.48 7.14 -7.64
N ALA A 223 13.65 6.62 -7.37
CA ALA A 223 13.87 5.33 -6.76
C ALA A 223 15.19 5.32 -5.99
N ALA A 224 15.41 4.31 -5.20
CA ALA A 224 16.69 4.10 -4.53
C ALA A 224 17.86 3.98 -5.52
N ASP A 225 17.64 3.33 -6.65
CA ASP A 225 18.65 3.05 -7.67
C ASP A 225 18.04 3.22 -9.08
N ASN A 226 18.82 3.79 -9.99
CA ASN A 226 18.45 3.98 -11.38
C ASN A 226 18.04 2.69 -12.12
N LYS A 227 18.44 1.51 -11.63
CA LYS A 227 17.99 0.23 -12.20
C LYS A 227 16.47 0.05 -12.19
N TYR A 228 15.77 0.66 -11.23
CA TYR A 228 14.30 0.60 -11.14
C TYR A 228 13.60 1.63 -12.06
N LEU A 229 14.36 2.60 -12.59
CA LEU A 229 13.83 3.69 -13.39
C LEU A 229 14.15 3.53 -14.89
N ILE A 230 15.42 3.56 -15.24
CA ILE A 230 15.86 3.75 -16.63
C ILE A 230 16.29 2.47 -17.34
N LYS A 231 16.56 1.38 -16.59
CA LYS A 231 16.85 0.09 -17.24
C LYS A 231 15.58 -0.48 -17.85
N GLN A 232 15.73 -1.36 -18.81
CA GLN A 232 14.62 -2.06 -19.43
C GLN A 232 13.70 -2.69 -18.39
N GLY A 233 12.42 -2.32 -18.44
CA GLY A 233 11.42 -2.74 -17.45
C GLY A 233 11.31 -1.83 -16.23
N GLY A 234 12.02 -0.71 -16.17
CA GLY A 234 11.87 0.32 -15.15
C GLY A 234 10.75 1.30 -15.43
N LEU A 235 10.37 2.06 -14.41
CA LEU A 235 9.25 3.01 -14.48
C LEU A 235 9.39 4.02 -15.61
N SER A 236 10.57 4.63 -15.73
CA SER A 236 10.85 5.65 -16.76
C SER A 236 10.93 5.03 -18.15
N ASP A 237 11.48 3.83 -18.26
CA ASP A 237 11.51 3.10 -19.53
C ASP A 237 10.09 2.86 -20.06
N PHE A 238 9.16 2.43 -19.22
CA PHE A 238 7.75 2.27 -19.61
C PHE A 238 7.10 3.59 -20.02
N ALA A 239 7.33 4.68 -19.27
CA ALA A 239 6.79 6.00 -19.59
C ALA A 239 7.34 6.54 -20.91
N VAL A 240 8.63 6.41 -21.16
CA VAL A 240 9.29 6.81 -22.41
C VAL A 240 8.77 5.99 -23.60
N ASN A 241 8.55 4.69 -23.41
CA ASN A 241 7.96 3.83 -24.47
C ASN A 241 6.53 4.26 -24.80
N ASN A 242 5.73 4.68 -23.82
CA ASN A 242 4.43 5.27 -24.06
C ASN A 242 4.52 6.60 -24.84
N LEU A 243 5.46 7.48 -24.47
CA LEU A 243 5.65 8.76 -25.16
C LEU A 243 6.13 8.58 -26.60
N LYS A 244 7.02 7.62 -26.87
CA LYS A 244 7.40 7.22 -28.24
C LYS A 244 6.21 6.68 -29.02
N PHE A 245 5.38 5.85 -28.39
CA PHE A 245 4.16 5.35 -29.03
C PHE A 245 3.19 6.50 -29.35
N PHE A 246 3.04 7.49 -28.46
CA PHE A 246 2.21 8.67 -28.74
C PHE A 246 2.74 9.44 -29.96
N GLU A 247 4.04 9.62 -30.04
CA GLU A 247 4.68 10.34 -31.14
C GLU A 247 4.55 9.62 -32.49
N GLU A 248 4.69 8.30 -32.50
CA GLU A 248 4.74 7.53 -33.74
C GLU A 248 3.35 7.10 -34.23
N LYS A 249 2.46 6.73 -33.32
CA LYS A 249 1.25 5.98 -33.65
C LYS A 249 -0.05 6.71 -33.34
N THR A 250 -0.02 7.85 -32.67
CA THR A 250 -1.21 8.58 -32.26
C THR A 250 -1.26 9.98 -32.83
N PRO A 251 -2.44 10.65 -32.82
CA PRO A 251 -2.54 12.05 -33.24
C PRO A 251 -2.02 13.05 -32.17
N PHE A 252 -1.36 12.60 -31.10
CA PHE A 252 -0.96 13.42 -29.95
C PHE A 252 0.52 13.79 -29.97
N LYS A 253 1.12 13.94 -31.13
CA LYS A 253 2.52 14.34 -31.33
C LYS A 253 2.84 15.66 -30.65
N ARG A 254 3.99 15.72 -29.95
CA ARG A 254 4.49 16.91 -29.26
C ARG A 254 5.92 17.26 -29.67
N GLY A 255 6.57 16.37 -30.43
CA GLY A 255 8.00 16.42 -30.66
C GLY A 255 8.78 15.86 -29.46
N ILE A 256 9.94 15.32 -29.74
CA ILE A 256 10.85 14.79 -28.73
C ILE A 256 12.21 15.41 -28.97
N TYR A 257 12.80 16.06 -27.97
CA TYR A 257 14.14 16.60 -28.06
C TYR A 257 14.95 16.33 -26.79
N SER A 258 16.27 16.33 -26.93
CA SER A 258 17.24 16.07 -25.85
C SER A 258 16.95 14.81 -25.02
N PRO A 259 16.73 13.65 -25.62
CA PRO A 259 16.56 12.43 -24.86
C PRO A 259 17.91 12.01 -24.28
N THR A 260 18.06 12.17 -22.96
CA THR A 260 19.14 11.54 -22.19
C THR A 260 18.53 10.36 -21.41
N THR A 261 19.36 9.53 -20.79
CA THR A 261 18.91 8.38 -20.02
C THR A 261 18.07 8.78 -18.81
N ASP A 262 18.30 9.95 -18.25
CA ASP A 262 17.70 10.48 -17.03
C ASP A 262 16.74 11.66 -17.26
N SER A 263 16.66 12.17 -18.49
CA SER A 263 15.81 13.30 -18.84
C SER A 263 15.21 13.13 -20.22
N PHE A 264 13.89 13.16 -20.30
CA PHE A 264 13.13 13.05 -21.54
C PHE A 264 12.21 14.25 -21.69
N LYS A 265 12.44 15.07 -22.73
CA LYS A 265 11.74 16.33 -22.96
C LYS A 265 10.84 16.27 -24.19
N LEU A 266 9.63 16.80 -24.04
CA LEU A 266 8.67 17.02 -25.13
C LEU A 266 8.72 18.47 -25.58
N GLY A 267 8.73 18.67 -26.88
CA GLY A 267 8.80 19.98 -27.51
C GLY A 267 9.74 20.00 -28.69
N TYR A 268 10.16 21.19 -29.08
CA TYR A 268 11.11 21.37 -30.19
C TYR A 268 12.02 22.60 -29.98
N ARG A 269 13.18 22.55 -30.61
CA ARG A 269 14.13 23.65 -30.61
C ARG A 269 14.16 24.32 -31.98
N MET A 270 14.43 25.62 -31.97
CA MET A 270 14.75 26.36 -33.19
C MET A 270 16.11 25.93 -33.74
N LYS A 271 16.41 26.33 -34.98
CA LYS A 271 17.68 26.00 -35.66
C LYS A 271 18.93 26.47 -34.89
N ASN A 272 18.82 27.52 -34.09
CA ASN A 272 19.88 28.03 -33.22
C ASN A 272 20.07 27.22 -31.92
N GLY A 273 19.33 26.13 -31.74
CA GLY A 273 19.38 25.29 -30.54
C GLY A 273 18.59 25.80 -29.33
N VAL A 274 18.00 26.99 -29.42
CA VAL A 274 17.14 27.56 -28.37
C VAL A 274 15.75 26.93 -28.47
N GLU A 275 15.13 26.67 -27.32
CA GLU A 275 13.75 26.17 -27.27
C GLU A 275 12.78 27.25 -27.78
N ALA A 276 11.86 26.86 -28.63
CA ALA A 276 10.88 27.81 -29.19
C ALA A 276 9.85 28.19 -28.11
N ASP A 277 9.42 29.44 -28.10
CA ASP A 277 8.46 29.98 -27.10
C ASP A 277 7.13 29.25 -27.08
N ASP A 278 6.71 28.67 -28.21
CA ASP A 278 5.50 27.88 -28.33
C ASP A 278 5.72 26.38 -28.15
N SER A 279 6.95 25.96 -27.83
CA SER A 279 7.30 24.58 -27.53
C SER A 279 6.43 23.99 -26.41
N TRP A 280 6.34 22.68 -26.40
CA TRP A 280 5.58 21.97 -25.36
C TRP A 280 6.25 22.06 -23.98
N SER A 281 7.58 21.98 -23.94
CA SER A 281 8.44 22.23 -22.77
C SER A 281 8.13 21.38 -21.53
N SER A 282 7.56 20.19 -21.72
CA SER A 282 7.31 19.27 -20.62
C SER A 282 8.40 18.23 -20.51
N SER A 283 8.69 17.76 -19.32
CA SER A 283 9.78 16.82 -19.07
C SER A 283 9.42 15.70 -18.10
N LEU A 284 10.03 14.56 -18.35
CA LEU A 284 10.10 13.42 -17.46
C LEU A 284 11.54 13.28 -16.98
N LEU A 285 11.77 13.36 -15.69
CA LEU A 285 13.08 13.26 -15.06
C LEU A 285 13.17 11.98 -14.25
N SER A 286 14.35 11.36 -14.25
CA SER A 286 14.64 10.16 -13.46
C SER A 286 15.79 10.45 -12.52
N VAL A 287 15.59 10.25 -11.22
CA VAL A 287 16.59 10.59 -10.21
C VAL A 287 16.70 9.46 -9.17
N SER A 288 17.93 9.19 -8.72
CA SER A 288 18.21 8.22 -7.67
C SER A 288 18.38 8.94 -6.34
N ALA A 289 17.68 8.50 -5.30
CA ALA A 289 17.60 9.20 -4.02
C ALA A 289 18.52 8.63 -2.92
N ASN A 290 19.01 7.40 -3.02
CA ASN A 290 19.79 6.80 -1.93
C ASN A 290 21.05 7.55 -1.56
N ASN A 291 21.70 8.23 -2.54
CA ASN A 291 22.92 9.00 -2.31
C ASN A 291 22.67 10.52 -2.34
N ASN A 292 21.44 10.93 -2.59
CA ASN A 292 21.08 12.33 -2.71
C ASN A 292 19.59 12.54 -2.42
N PRO A 293 19.18 12.71 -1.15
CA PRO A 293 17.79 12.98 -0.80
C PRO A 293 17.28 14.29 -1.42
N ASP A 294 18.16 15.23 -1.70
CA ASP A 294 17.84 16.54 -2.29
C ASP A 294 17.61 16.50 -3.80
N CYS A 295 17.55 15.32 -4.39
CA CYS A 295 17.52 15.11 -5.85
C CYS A 295 16.32 15.78 -6.56
N ALA A 296 15.23 16.06 -5.86
CA ALA A 296 14.04 16.72 -6.39
C ALA A 296 13.99 18.24 -6.15
N ILE A 297 14.91 18.80 -5.34
CA ILE A 297 14.91 20.23 -5.00
C ILE A 297 15.14 21.11 -6.25
N GLY A 298 14.44 22.23 -6.32
CA GLY A 298 14.60 23.25 -7.38
C GLY A 298 14.09 22.82 -8.75
N LYS A 299 13.25 21.79 -8.83
CA LYS A 299 12.72 21.28 -10.11
C LYS A 299 11.25 21.61 -10.36
N ASP A 300 10.61 22.43 -9.52
CA ASP A 300 9.20 22.84 -9.62
C ASP A 300 8.29 21.67 -10.03
N ALA A 301 8.42 20.56 -9.30
CA ALA A 301 7.74 19.32 -9.64
C ALA A 301 6.25 19.43 -9.38
N VAL A 302 5.46 19.03 -10.35
CA VAL A 302 3.99 18.93 -10.18
C VAL A 302 3.58 17.52 -9.78
N THR A 303 4.38 16.51 -10.15
CA THR A 303 4.14 15.12 -9.78
C THR A 303 5.47 14.42 -9.53
N ILE A 304 5.57 13.78 -8.39
CA ILE A 304 6.71 12.93 -8.01
C ILE A 304 6.21 11.51 -7.83
N LYS A 305 6.92 10.55 -8.40
CA LYS A 305 6.58 9.13 -8.34
C LYS A 305 7.77 8.34 -7.82
N VAL A 306 7.58 7.70 -6.68
CA VAL A 306 8.61 6.92 -5.97
C VAL A 306 8.37 5.44 -6.21
N GLU A 307 9.23 4.81 -7.02
CA GLU A 307 9.21 3.39 -7.34
C GLU A 307 9.98 2.58 -6.28
N GLU A 308 9.42 1.44 -5.88
CA GLU A 308 9.98 0.49 -4.92
C GLU A 308 10.47 1.17 -3.62
N LEU A 309 9.54 1.89 -2.96
CA LEU A 309 9.78 2.64 -1.73
C LEU A 309 10.51 1.82 -0.66
N SER A 310 10.19 0.53 -0.52
CA SER A 310 10.84 -0.37 0.44
C SER A 310 12.36 -0.52 0.25
N THR A 311 12.92 -0.03 -0.85
CA THR A 311 14.38 -0.03 -1.10
C THR A 311 15.06 1.28 -0.73
N MET A 312 14.30 2.34 -0.42
CA MET A 312 14.84 3.65 -0.02
C MET A 312 15.19 3.67 1.47
N GLN A 313 16.43 4.07 1.78
CA GLN A 313 16.90 4.16 3.17
C GLN A 313 16.59 5.50 3.84
N ASN A 314 16.40 6.55 3.05
CA ASN A 314 16.30 7.94 3.47
C ASN A 314 14.96 8.59 3.04
N PHE A 315 13.88 7.81 3.02
CA PHE A 315 12.59 8.29 2.53
C PHE A 315 12.05 9.47 3.35
N ASP A 316 12.16 9.42 4.67
CA ASP A 316 11.67 10.50 5.55
C ASP A 316 12.46 11.81 5.32
N GLU A 317 13.77 11.71 5.14
CA GLU A 317 14.61 12.86 4.79
C GLU A 317 14.24 13.41 3.41
N PHE A 318 14.07 12.52 2.43
CA PHE A 318 13.59 12.88 1.08
C PHE A 318 12.24 13.60 1.14
N MET A 319 11.28 13.12 1.93
CA MET A 319 9.98 13.77 2.08
C MET A 319 10.11 15.17 2.68
N ASN A 320 10.87 15.33 3.76
CA ASN A 320 11.07 16.62 4.44
C ASN A 320 11.65 17.70 3.51
N VAL A 321 12.58 17.33 2.62
CA VAL A 321 13.20 18.29 1.69
C VAL A 321 12.39 18.49 0.40
N THR A 322 11.53 17.54 0.06
CA THR A 322 10.77 17.55 -1.20
C THR A 322 9.40 18.21 -1.03
N GLU A 323 8.75 18.09 0.12
CA GLU A 323 7.41 18.65 0.38
C GLU A 323 7.32 20.14 0.04
N PRO A 324 8.29 21.01 0.41
CA PRO A 324 8.26 22.42 0.03
C PRO A 324 8.24 22.68 -1.48
N THR A 325 8.80 21.78 -2.29
CA THR A 325 8.82 21.92 -3.77
C THR A 325 7.46 21.64 -4.41
N MET A 326 6.56 21.03 -3.66
CA MET A 326 5.20 20.67 -4.08
C MET A 326 4.14 21.63 -3.50
N THR A 327 4.54 22.68 -2.81
CA THR A 327 3.65 23.63 -2.17
C THR A 327 3.88 25.04 -2.66
N VAL A 328 2.80 25.82 -2.84
CA VAL A 328 2.86 27.26 -3.12
C VAL A 328 2.04 27.98 -2.06
N GLY A 329 2.72 28.67 -1.17
CA GLY A 329 2.10 29.24 0.02
C GLY A 329 1.56 28.14 0.94
N THR A 330 0.26 28.13 1.19
CA THR A 330 -0.42 27.10 2.02
C THR A 330 -1.10 26.01 1.18
N ARG A 331 -0.93 26.03 -0.14
CA ARG A 331 -1.59 25.08 -1.04
C ARG A 331 -0.61 24.07 -1.59
N THR A 332 -0.94 22.81 -1.45
CA THR A 332 -0.24 21.73 -2.16
C THR A 332 -0.59 21.81 -3.65
N THR A 333 0.42 22.00 -4.49
CA THR A 333 0.30 22.13 -5.95
C THR A 333 0.81 20.89 -6.67
N GLY A 334 1.64 20.10 -5.99
CA GLY A 334 2.19 18.85 -6.49
C GLY A 334 1.60 17.64 -5.77
N THR A 335 1.69 16.48 -6.39
CA THR A 335 1.27 15.20 -5.80
C THR A 335 2.43 14.23 -5.78
N LEU A 336 2.68 13.61 -4.64
CA LEU A 336 3.64 12.52 -4.52
C LEU A 336 2.88 11.19 -4.43
N MET A 337 3.33 10.21 -5.20
CA MET A 337 2.84 8.84 -5.18
C MET A 337 4.01 7.91 -4.94
N ALA A 338 4.00 7.21 -3.81
CA ALA A 338 5.02 6.25 -3.43
C ALA A 338 4.43 4.86 -3.35
N TRP A 339 5.10 3.88 -3.92
CA TRP A 339 4.65 2.49 -3.86
C TRP A 339 5.82 1.52 -3.77
N GLY A 340 5.54 0.37 -3.24
CA GLY A 340 6.52 -0.70 -3.15
C GLY A 340 5.88 -2.03 -2.81
N THR A 341 6.70 -3.07 -2.90
CA THR A 341 6.42 -4.36 -2.29
C THR A 341 7.31 -4.44 -1.07
N ALA A 342 6.79 -4.81 0.08
CA ALA A 342 7.62 -4.93 1.28
C ALA A 342 8.75 -5.93 1.04
N THR A 343 9.97 -5.47 1.23
CA THR A 343 11.21 -6.25 1.11
C THR A 343 12.04 -6.08 2.37
N ALA A 344 12.89 -7.04 2.69
CA ALA A 344 13.61 -7.07 3.96
C ALA A 344 14.54 -5.87 4.22
N ALA A 345 14.96 -5.11 3.22
CA ALA A 345 16.05 -4.15 3.36
C ALA A 345 15.68 -2.88 4.17
N ASN A 346 14.54 -2.26 3.87
CA ASN A 346 14.12 -1.01 4.53
C ASN A 346 12.62 -1.02 4.87
N MET A 347 12.15 -2.17 5.26
CA MET A 347 10.74 -2.43 5.52
C MET A 347 10.19 -1.55 6.63
N GLN A 348 10.97 -1.26 7.67
CA GLN A 348 10.52 -0.46 8.80
C GLN A 348 10.12 0.97 8.41
N ILE A 349 10.89 1.63 7.54
CA ILE A 349 10.57 2.98 7.08
C ILE A 349 9.27 2.97 6.27
N PHE A 350 9.12 1.97 5.38
CA PHE A 350 7.89 1.82 4.62
C PHE A 350 6.69 1.52 5.52
N GLU A 351 6.82 0.59 6.47
CA GLU A 351 5.79 0.24 7.45
C GLU A 351 5.35 1.44 8.28
N GLN A 352 6.30 2.20 8.84
CA GLN A 352 6.01 3.39 9.63
C GLN A 352 5.21 4.44 8.85
N ASN A 353 5.59 4.71 7.61
CA ASN A 353 4.88 5.66 6.76
C ASN A 353 3.54 5.12 6.29
N PHE A 354 3.43 3.83 6.02
CA PHE A 354 2.19 3.19 5.61
C PHE A 354 1.12 3.22 6.70
N TYR A 355 1.50 2.96 7.95
CA TYR A 355 0.59 2.99 9.10
C TYR A 355 0.47 4.37 9.76
N ASN A 356 1.24 5.35 9.33
CA ASN A 356 1.09 6.75 9.74
C ASN A 356 0.99 7.70 8.53
N PRO A 357 0.05 7.47 7.62
CA PRO A 357 0.01 8.17 6.35
C PRO A 357 -0.17 9.69 6.49
N ARG A 358 -0.84 10.13 7.56
CA ARG A 358 -1.10 11.56 7.78
C ARG A 358 0.15 12.37 8.12
N ALA A 359 1.24 11.73 8.55
CA ALA A 359 2.49 12.42 8.93
C ALA A 359 3.08 13.25 7.78
N PHE A 360 2.95 12.77 6.53
CA PHE A 360 3.42 13.44 5.32
C PHE A 360 2.31 13.77 4.33
N GLY A 361 1.08 13.97 4.81
CA GLY A 361 -0.03 14.35 3.94
C GLY A 361 -0.49 13.26 2.97
N PHE A 362 -0.18 12.00 3.24
CA PHE A 362 -0.73 10.88 2.48
C PHE A 362 -2.21 10.66 2.80
N MET A 363 -2.97 10.24 1.80
CA MET A 363 -4.33 9.81 1.99
C MET A 363 -4.38 8.62 2.96
N ALA A 364 -5.20 8.74 3.99
CA ALA A 364 -5.38 7.72 5.01
C ALA A 364 -6.66 6.92 4.74
N PHE A 365 -6.54 5.60 4.78
CA PHE A 365 -7.65 4.65 4.68
C PHE A 365 -7.93 4.04 6.04
N GLU A 366 -9.18 3.69 6.33
CA GLU A 366 -9.50 2.91 7.52
C GLU A 366 -8.82 1.53 7.41
N ASN A 367 -8.08 1.15 8.45
CA ASN A 367 -7.44 -0.17 8.49
C ASN A 367 -8.46 -1.23 8.90
N VAL A 368 -9.03 -1.91 7.91
CA VAL A 368 -10.00 -3.00 8.11
C VAL A 368 -9.35 -4.38 8.05
N PHE A 369 -8.06 -4.43 7.78
CA PHE A 369 -7.33 -5.68 7.54
C PHE A 369 -6.78 -6.29 8.82
N ASP A 370 -6.23 -5.43 9.68
CA ASP A 370 -5.55 -5.88 10.87
C ASP A 370 -6.53 -5.86 12.04
N ASN A 371 -6.57 -6.95 12.80
CA ASN A 371 -7.39 -7.05 14.03
C ASN A 371 -6.75 -6.26 15.19
N ASP A 372 -5.74 -5.45 14.90
CA ASP A 372 -4.94 -4.77 15.88
C ASP A 372 -5.42 -3.33 16.06
N ALA A 373 -5.74 -2.98 17.30
CA ALA A 373 -6.12 -1.61 17.70
C ALA A 373 -4.99 -0.57 17.54
N ARG A 374 -3.80 -0.97 17.08
CA ARG A 374 -2.64 -0.09 16.95
C ARG A 374 -2.77 0.94 15.86
N ASN A 375 -3.33 0.52 14.73
CA ASN A 375 -3.36 1.30 13.52
C ASN A 375 -4.81 1.44 13.02
N GLU A 376 -5.47 2.52 13.41
CA GLU A 376 -6.83 2.83 12.94
C GLU A 376 -6.85 3.16 11.45
N VAL A 377 -5.71 3.64 10.92
CA VAL A 377 -5.56 4.04 9.52
C VAL A 377 -4.29 3.46 8.93
N CYS A 378 -4.29 3.31 7.60
CA CYS A 378 -3.15 2.87 6.83
C CYS A 378 -3.11 3.56 5.45
N GLY A 379 -2.05 3.36 4.69
CA GLY A 379 -1.99 3.69 3.26
C GLY A 379 -2.91 2.80 2.42
N PHE A 380 -2.89 3.00 1.11
CA PHE A 380 -3.65 2.15 0.20
C PHE A 380 -2.98 0.77 0.06
N PHE A 381 -3.74 -0.27 0.38
CA PHE A 381 -3.28 -1.66 0.25
C PHE A 381 -3.97 -2.36 -0.91
N LYS A 382 -3.17 -2.92 -1.83
CA LYS A 382 -3.69 -3.76 -2.91
C LYS A 382 -3.37 -5.23 -2.62
N SER A 383 -4.37 -5.96 -2.13
CA SER A 383 -4.25 -7.40 -1.85
C SER A 383 -3.90 -8.23 -3.08
N TYR A 384 -3.17 -9.32 -2.85
CA TYR A 384 -2.85 -10.30 -3.90
C TYR A 384 -4.08 -10.98 -4.47
N ALA A 385 -5.12 -11.22 -3.65
CA ALA A 385 -6.35 -11.85 -4.09
C ALA A 385 -7.19 -11.00 -5.05
N TRP A 386 -6.95 -9.69 -5.10
CA TRP A 386 -7.74 -8.78 -5.89
C TRP A 386 -7.25 -8.74 -7.35
N GLY A 387 -8.08 -9.24 -8.26
CA GLY A 387 -7.76 -9.40 -9.68
C GLY A 387 -6.81 -10.58 -9.96
N LEU A 388 -6.81 -11.61 -9.10
CA LEU A 388 -6.00 -12.80 -9.31
C LEU A 388 -6.61 -13.70 -10.39
N GLU A 389 -5.81 -13.96 -11.42
CA GLU A 389 -6.19 -14.86 -12.51
C GLU A 389 -6.21 -16.33 -12.05
N GLY A 390 -7.15 -17.09 -12.58
CA GLY A 390 -7.28 -18.51 -12.33
C GLY A 390 -8.74 -18.93 -12.15
N GLU A 391 -8.95 -20.22 -11.96
CA GLU A 391 -10.27 -20.83 -11.85
C GLU A 391 -10.29 -21.90 -10.75
N ILE A 392 -11.40 -21.98 -10.04
CA ILE A 392 -11.71 -23.06 -9.09
C ILE A 392 -13.15 -23.51 -9.35
N ASP A 393 -13.33 -24.79 -9.59
CA ASP A 393 -14.63 -25.45 -9.81
C ASP A 393 -15.48 -24.74 -10.90
N GLY A 394 -14.84 -24.29 -12.00
CA GLY A 394 -15.51 -23.60 -13.10
C GLY A 394 -15.77 -22.12 -12.84
N VAL A 395 -15.37 -21.56 -11.69
CA VAL A 395 -15.55 -20.15 -11.35
C VAL A 395 -14.21 -19.42 -11.42
N LYS A 396 -14.17 -18.36 -12.24
CA LYS A 396 -12.96 -17.54 -12.47
C LYS A 396 -12.70 -16.58 -11.30
N GLY A 397 -11.42 -16.25 -11.07
CA GLY A 397 -10.99 -15.22 -10.12
C GLY A 397 -11.35 -13.81 -10.53
N PHE A 398 -11.52 -13.57 -11.83
CA PHE A 398 -12.23 -12.41 -12.37
C PHE A 398 -12.93 -12.79 -13.68
N ASP A 399 -14.01 -12.08 -13.99
CA ASP A 399 -14.83 -12.36 -15.18
C ASP A 399 -14.30 -11.64 -16.44
N GLU A 400 -15.04 -11.77 -17.55
CA GLU A 400 -14.66 -11.19 -18.84
C GLU A 400 -14.82 -9.66 -18.88
N ASP A 401 -15.67 -9.12 -18.02
CA ASP A 401 -15.82 -7.68 -17.79
C ASP A 401 -14.82 -7.10 -16.78
N GLY A 402 -13.95 -7.93 -16.21
CA GLY A 402 -12.91 -7.51 -15.29
C GLY A 402 -13.36 -7.35 -13.84
N ASN A 403 -14.52 -7.89 -13.47
CA ASN A 403 -14.95 -7.92 -12.08
C ASN A 403 -14.19 -9.01 -11.30
N SER A 404 -13.55 -8.64 -10.22
CA SER A 404 -12.83 -9.57 -9.34
C SER A 404 -13.80 -10.38 -8.48
N ASN A 405 -13.57 -11.68 -8.41
CA ASN A 405 -14.18 -12.55 -7.44
C ASN A 405 -13.20 -12.80 -6.29
N LEU A 406 -13.27 -11.97 -5.25
CA LEU A 406 -12.34 -12.03 -4.12
C LEU A 406 -12.36 -13.38 -3.41
N ARG A 407 -13.52 -14.04 -3.32
CA ARG A 407 -13.64 -15.36 -2.70
C ARG A 407 -12.84 -16.41 -3.47
N ILE A 408 -12.91 -16.39 -4.79
CA ILE A 408 -12.09 -17.26 -5.65
C ILE A 408 -10.63 -16.85 -5.61
N GLY A 409 -10.32 -15.55 -5.67
CA GLY A 409 -8.96 -15.03 -5.54
C GLY A 409 -8.28 -15.48 -4.26
N LEU A 410 -8.99 -15.46 -3.12
CA LEU A 410 -8.47 -15.98 -1.85
C LEU A 410 -8.21 -17.48 -1.87
N LYS A 411 -9.12 -18.27 -2.47
CA LYS A 411 -8.93 -19.72 -2.63
C LYS A 411 -7.74 -20.04 -3.53
N LEU A 412 -7.57 -19.29 -4.62
CA LEU A 412 -6.41 -19.40 -5.52
C LEU A 412 -5.11 -19.10 -4.78
N ALA A 413 -5.07 -17.98 -4.06
CA ALA A 413 -3.91 -17.60 -3.25
C ALA A 413 -3.60 -18.66 -2.19
N ALA A 414 -4.61 -19.23 -1.54
CA ALA A 414 -4.44 -20.32 -0.57
C ALA A 414 -3.82 -21.55 -1.23
N ARG A 415 -4.31 -21.96 -2.40
CA ARG A 415 -3.75 -23.09 -3.16
C ARG A 415 -2.29 -22.87 -3.52
N GLU A 416 -1.95 -21.69 -4.04
CA GLU A 416 -0.56 -21.33 -4.35
C GLU A 416 0.34 -21.37 -3.11
N ARG A 417 -0.15 -20.89 -1.97
CA ARG A 417 0.58 -20.90 -0.70
C ARG A 417 0.84 -22.32 -0.20
N ILE A 418 -0.13 -23.22 -0.33
CA ILE A 418 0.04 -24.63 0.02
C ILE A 418 1.16 -25.26 -0.81
N GLU A 419 1.14 -25.06 -2.13
CA GLU A 419 2.16 -25.58 -3.03
C GLU A 419 3.54 -24.96 -2.74
N LYS A 420 3.60 -23.66 -2.53
CA LYS A 420 4.86 -22.99 -2.18
C LYS A 420 5.42 -23.48 -0.85
N LYS A 421 4.57 -23.72 0.15
CA LYS A 421 4.99 -24.26 1.44
C LYS A 421 5.62 -25.65 1.31
N LYS A 422 5.10 -26.49 0.39
CA LYS A 422 5.67 -27.82 0.12
C LYS A 422 7.03 -27.74 -0.58
N THR A 423 7.23 -26.74 -1.43
CA THR A 423 8.41 -26.61 -2.30
C THR A 423 9.49 -25.68 -1.74
N ALA A 424 9.19 -24.86 -0.77
CA ALA A 424 10.15 -23.95 -0.15
C ALA A 424 11.20 -24.71 0.64
N LYS A 425 12.46 -24.41 0.38
CA LYS A 425 13.62 -25.07 1.04
C LYS A 425 13.81 -24.58 2.47
N THR A 426 13.44 -23.33 2.75
CA THR A 426 13.58 -22.70 4.06
C THR A 426 12.30 -21.96 4.44
N PHE A 427 12.12 -21.76 5.74
CA PHE A 427 11.02 -20.93 6.25
C PHE A 427 11.12 -19.49 5.74
N ALA A 428 12.32 -18.91 5.69
CA ALA A 428 12.56 -17.57 5.17
C ALA A 428 12.13 -17.43 3.70
N GLU A 429 12.39 -18.43 2.86
CA GLU A 429 11.92 -18.42 1.46
C GLU A 429 10.39 -18.40 1.37
N TYR A 430 9.71 -19.19 2.20
CA TYR A 430 8.26 -19.21 2.24
C TYR A 430 7.70 -17.87 2.78
N PHE A 431 8.32 -17.31 3.80
CA PHE A 431 7.91 -16.07 4.40
C PHE A 431 8.06 -14.88 3.43
N ASN A 432 9.19 -14.80 2.73
CA ASN A 432 9.39 -13.82 1.66
C ASN A 432 8.36 -13.97 0.53
N TYR A 433 7.95 -15.19 0.22
CA TYR A 433 6.88 -15.42 -0.74
C TYR A 433 5.55 -14.85 -0.27
N LEU A 434 5.20 -15.01 1.02
CA LEU A 434 3.98 -14.45 1.61
C LEU A 434 3.99 -12.92 1.55
N GLY A 435 5.06 -12.26 1.98
CA GLY A 435 5.19 -10.81 1.93
C GLY A 435 5.05 -10.22 0.53
N GLN A 436 5.57 -10.92 -0.50
CA GLN A 436 5.40 -10.48 -1.89
C GLN A 436 4.00 -10.71 -2.46
N ARG A 437 3.18 -11.56 -1.84
CA ARG A 437 1.82 -11.94 -2.22
C ARG A 437 0.88 -11.82 -1.03
N ALA A 438 0.98 -10.71 -0.35
CA ALA A 438 0.25 -10.45 0.87
C ALA A 438 -1.26 -10.37 0.63
N LEU A 439 -2.02 -10.91 1.54
CA LEU A 439 -3.49 -10.77 1.58
C LEU A 439 -3.92 -9.63 2.49
N PHE A 440 -3.07 -9.25 3.44
CA PHE A 440 -3.23 -8.06 4.29
C PHE A 440 -1.91 -7.34 4.49
N PRO A 441 -1.92 -6.07 4.92
CA PRO A 441 -0.71 -5.29 5.14
C PRO A 441 0.27 -5.93 6.13
N ALA A 442 -0.22 -6.50 7.23
CA ALA A 442 0.63 -7.13 8.24
C ALA A 442 1.48 -8.30 7.68
N GLU A 443 1.02 -8.97 6.63
CA GLU A 443 1.83 -10.00 5.96
C GLU A 443 2.95 -9.38 5.11
N SER A 444 2.69 -8.22 4.49
CA SER A 444 3.71 -7.49 3.72
C SER A 444 4.87 -7.08 4.58
N PHE A 445 4.58 -6.56 5.77
CA PHE A 445 5.58 -6.00 6.68
C PHE A 445 6.18 -7.00 7.67
N SER A 446 5.77 -8.25 7.61
CA SER A 446 6.38 -9.26 8.46
C SER A 446 7.74 -9.69 7.92
N SER A 447 8.76 -9.65 8.75
CA SER A 447 10.11 -10.11 8.40
C SER A 447 10.37 -11.51 8.92
N ALA A 448 11.01 -12.35 8.09
CA ALA A 448 11.65 -13.56 8.57
C ALA A 448 12.97 -13.16 9.23
N SER A 449 12.93 -12.70 10.48
CA SER A 449 14.17 -12.51 11.22
C SER A 449 14.77 -13.89 11.56
N GLU A 450 16.08 -14.01 11.43
CA GLU A 450 16.85 -15.19 11.89
C GLU A 450 16.91 -15.30 13.43
N ASN A 451 16.05 -14.60 14.14
CA ASN A 451 15.97 -14.66 15.60
C ASN A 451 15.46 -16.02 16.04
N ILE A 452 16.01 -16.50 17.15
CA ILE A 452 15.60 -17.74 17.84
C ILE A 452 14.10 -17.75 18.15
N PHE A 453 13.51 -16.56 18.33
CA PHE A 453 12.08 -16.37 18.52
C PHE A 453 11.41 -15.95 17.21
N SER A 454 10.32 -16.62 16.84
CA SER A 454 9.49 -16.21 15.72
C SER A 454 9.01 -14.77 15.94
N SER A 455 9.40 -13.86 15.05
CA SER A 455 8.96 -12.45 15.10
C SER A 455 7.43 -12.35 15.13
N GLU A 456 6.76 -13.26 14.45
CA GLU A 456 5.33 -13.38 14.44
C GLU A 456 4.75 -13.80 15.79
N ALA A 457 5.37 -14.76 16.47
CA ALA A 457 4.96 -15.15 17.81
C ALA A 457 5.17 -13.99 18.80
N LEU A 458 6.26 -13.23 18.64
CA LEU A 458 6.52 -12.03 19.44
C LEU A 458 5.49 -10.94 19.17
N ASN A 459 5.18 -10.63 17.92
CA ASN A 459 4.17 -9.64 17.56
C ASN A 459 2.78 -10.02 18.09
N LYS A 460 2.36 -11.28 17.90
CA LYS A 460 1.09 -11.78 18.45
C LYS A 460 1.04 -11.71 19.98
N PHE A 461 2.16 -11.99 20.61
CA PHE A 461 2.24 -11.91 22.06
C PHE A 461 2.23 -10.46 22.53
N GLU A 462 2.92 -9.58 21.83
CA GLU A 462 2.87 -8.14 22.06
C GLU A 462 1.45 -7.59 21.88
N ASP A 463 0.73 -8.03 20.85
CA ASP A 463 -0.66 -7.66 20.61
C ASP A 463 -1.58 -8.13 21.74
N LYS A 464 -1.39 -9.35 22.22
CA LYS A 464 -2.13 -9.85 23.39
C LYS A 464 -1.82 -9.01 24.64
N LEU A 465 -0.54 -8.65 24.85
CA LEU A 465 -0.13 -7.80 25.97
C LEU A 465 -0.76 -6.40 25.90
N ARG A 466 -1.01 -5.88 24.69
CA ARG A 466 -1.60 -4.55 24.52
C ARG A 466 -3.14 -4.55 24.66
N VAL A 467 -3.78 -5.57 24.12
CA VAL A 467 -5.26 -5.65 24.06
C VAL A 467 -5.84 -6.30 25.31
N ASP A 468 -5.20 -7.33 25.82
CA ASP A 468 -5.71 -8.12 26.95
C ASP A 468 -4.86 -7.90 28.21
N ASN A 469 -5.42 -7.13 29.14
CA ASN A 469 -4.78 -6.88 30.44
C ASN A 469 -4.52 -8.16 31.24
N SER A 470 -5.15 -9.29 30.92
CA SER A 470 -4.92 -10.58 31.59
C SER A 470 -3.52 -11.15 31.34
N TYR A 471 -2.85 -10.71 30.26
CA TYR A 471 -1.47 -11.11 29.94
C TYR A 471 -0.39 -10.16 30.45
N LYS A 472 -0.76 -9.16 31.24
CA LYS A 472 0.25 -8.32 31.91
C LYS A 472 0.98 -9.13 32.98
N PHE A 473 2.28 -9.36 32.77
CA PHE A 473 3.14 -10.04 33.74
C PHE A 473 3.65 -9.11 34.84
N TYR A 474 3.06 -7.96 34.99
CA TYR A 474 3.43 -7.01 36.02
C TYR A 474 2.19 -6.39 36.64
N THR A 475 2.37 -5.92 37.87
CA THR A 475 1.36 -5.18 38.59
C THR A 475 1.95 -3.85 39.05
N ASP A 476 1.29 -2.77 38.68
CA ASP A 476 1.65 -1.43 39.18
C ASP A 476 1.00 -1.20 40.53
N GLY A 477 1.75 -0.62 41.45
CA GLY A 477 1.29 -0.39 42.80
C GLY A 477 2.26 0.45 43.63
N GLU A 478 2.01 0.51 44.91
CA GLU A 478 2.76 1.34 45.85
C GLU A 478 3.16 0.53 47.11
N LEU A 479 4.21 0.97 47.77
CA LEU A 479 4.62 0.40 49.04
C LEU A 479 3.97 1.15 50.19
N PHE A 480 3.50 0.39 51.16
CA PHE A 480 2.90 0.89 52.39
C PHE A 480 3.63 0.34 53.60
N GLU A 481 3.78 1.15 54.63
CA GLU A 481 4.27 0.74 55.93
C GLU A 481 3.06 0.55 56.87
N ASP A 482 3.01 -0.58 57.55
CA ASP A 482 2.01 -0.80 58.61
C ASP A 482 2.50 -0.26 59.96
N GLY A 483 1.61 -0.18 60.94
CA GLY A 483 1.93 0.28 62.30
C GLY A 483 3.03 -0.54 63.03
N THR A 484 3.49 -1.65 62.44
CA THR A 484 4.54 -2.52 62.93
C THR A 484 5.88 -2.32 62.19
N LYS A 485 5.96 -1.31 61.35
CA LYS A 485 7.12 -1.00 60.48
C LYS A 485 7.39 -2.06 59.40
N LYS A 486 6.38 -2.87 59.03
CA LYS A 486 6.48 -3.79 57.89
C LYS A 486 6.04 -3.08 56.61
N ILE A 487 6.86 -3.25 55.59
CA ILE A 487 6.59 -2.71 54.28
C ILE A 487 5.92 -3.81 53.45
N TYR A 488 4.84 -3.45 52.76
CA TYR A 488 4.10 -4.35 51.85
C TYR A 488 3.67 -3.62 50.61
N PHE A 489 3.54 -4.37 49.51
CA PHE A 489 3.10 -3.86 48.23
C PHE A 489 1.59 -3.98 48.11
N LYS A 490 0.91 -2.92 47.66
CA LYS A 490 -0.49 -2.95 47.22
C LYS A 490 -0.58 -2.57 45.75
N SER A 491 -1.32 -3.36 44.97
CA SER A 491 -1.61 -3.01 43.60
C SER A 491 -2.50 -1.77 43.50
N ASN A 492 -2.34 -0.98 42.45
CA ASN A 492 -3.17 0.19 42.17
C ASN A 492 -4.66 -0.15 42.12
N ALA A 493 -5.02 -1.32 41.56
CA ALA A 493 -6.39 -1.80 41.53
C ALA A 493 -6.96 -2.00 42.95
N ARG A 494 -6.17 -2.59 43.86
CA ARG A 494 -6.58 -2.81 45.25
C ARG A 494 -6.67 -1.49 46.02
N ILE A 495 -5.73 -0.57 45.81
CA ILE A 495 -5.77 0.75 46.45
C ILE A 495 -7.05 1.51 46.06
N ARG A 496 -7.45 1.48 44.78
CA ARG A 496 -8.67 2.14 44.28
C ARG A 496 -9.95 1.52 44.86
N ILE A 497 -9.96 0.22 45.16
CA ILE A 497 -11.08 -0.44 45.77
C ILE A 497 -11.18 -0.06 47.27
N GLU A 498 -10.06 -0.09 47.99
CA GLU A 498 -10.02 0.19 49.42
C GLU A 498 -10.18 1.69 49.73
N ASN A 499 -9.69 2.54 48.85
CA ASN A 499 -9.73 3.99 48.98
C ASN A 499 -10.03 4.66 47.63
N PRO A 500 -11.30 4.80 47.26
CA PRO A 500 -11.69 5.36 45.94
C PRO A 500 -11.18 6.78 45.66
N ASP A 501 -11.02 7.59 46.72
CA ASP A 501 -10.54 8.98 46.61
C ASP A 501 -9.01 9.08 46.51
N MET A 502 -8.31 8.00 46.74
CA MET A 502 -6.86 7.98 46.68
C MET A 502 -6.38 7.92 45.25
N LYS A 503 -5.58 8.91 44.85
CA LYS A 503 -4.96 8.93 43.51
C LYS A 503 -3.84 7.88 43.47
N THR A 504 -3.91 7.01 42.47
CA THR A 504 -2.87 6.01 42.17
C THR A 504 -2.05 6.41 40.97
N TYR A 505 -0.83 5.89 40.88
CA TYR A 505 0.09 6.15 39.78
C TYR A 505 0.18 4.95 38.85
N ASP A 506 0.15 5.20 37.57
CA ASP A 506 0.39 4.19 36.54
C ASP A 506 1.57 4.64 35.66
N TYR A 507 2.28 3.72 35.06
CA TYR A 507 3.30 4.03 34.08
C TYR A 507 2.72 4.20 32.67
N ILE A 508 3.28 5.16 31.91
CA ILE A 508 3.17 5.23 30.47
C ILE A 508 4.57 5.08 29.93
N GLN A 509 4.84 4.08 29.10
CA GLN A 509 6.16 3.87 28.50
C GLN A 509 7.33 3.89 29.51
N GLY A 510 7.11 3.31 30.68
CA GLY A 510 8.10 3.28 31.74
C GLY A 510 8.21 4.55 32.60
N VAL A 511 7.41 5.56 32.33
CA VAL A 511 7.39 6.82 33.08
C VAL A 511 6.09 6.94 33.87
N PRO A 512 6.11 7.41 35.14
CA PRO A 512 4.91 7.65 35.91
C PRO A 512 3.98 8.64 35.21
N ARG A 513 2.68 8.34 35.16
CA ARG A 513 1.67 9.21 34.53
C ARG A 513 1.38 10.49 35.29
N ARG A 514 1.53 10.44 36.57
CA ARG A 514 1.26 11.56 37.45
C ARG A 514 2.48 12.43 37.47
N GLY A 515 2.39 13.62 36.95
CA GLY A 515 3.49 14.52 36.75
C GLY A 515 4.26 14.87 38.03
N ASN A 516 4.63 16.12 38.20
CA ASN A 516 5.59 16.58 39.23
C ASN A 516 5.08 16.54 40.70
N GLU A 517 3.90 16.00 40.96
CA GLU A 517 3.29 15.97 42.30
C GLU A 517 3.86 14.86 43.22
N ASP A 518 4.45 13.82 42.61
CA ASP A 518 5.06 12.73 43.40
C ASP A 518 6.39 12.29 42.77
N PRO A 519 7.50 12.63 43.42
CA PRO A 519 8.83 12.29 42.93
C PRO A 519 9.15 10.79 43.03
N HIS A 520 8.33 10.00 43.74
CA HIS A 520 8.61 8.58 43.94
C HIS A 520 7.94 7.68 42.91
N GLY A 521 6.84 8.15 42.25
CA GLY A 521 6.10 7.38 41.25
C GLY A 521 5.55 6.06 41.80
N CYS A 522 5.03 5.21 40.91
CA CYS A 522 4.60 3.88 41.31
C CYS A 522 5.70 2.83 41.09
N ILE A 523 5.56 1.71 41.77
CA ILE A 523 6.46 0.56 41.65
C ILE A 523 5.80 -0.44 40.72
N ARG A 524 6.54 -0.94 39.73
CA ARG A 524 6.13 -2.02 38.84
C ARG A 524 6.77 -3.32 39.31
N VAL A 525 5.92 -4.30 39.65
CA VAL A 525 6.36 -5.63 40.10
C VAL A 525 6.03 -6.65 39.02
N TRP A 526 7.03 -7.32 38.47
CA TRP A 526 6.86 -8.40 37.50
C TRP A 526 6.64 -9.76 38.15
N PHE A 527 7.35 -10.04 39.25
CA PHE A 527 7.12 -11.24 40.07
C PHE A 527 7.31 -10.93 41.54
N ALA A 528 6.53 -11.63 42.36
CA ALA A 528 6.82 -11.65 43.79
C ALA A 528 8.12 -12.43 44.04
N PRO A 529 8.97 -11.99 44.98
CA PRO A 529 10.13 -12.78 45.40
C PRO A 529 9.68 -14.17 45.86
N GLU A 530 10.40 -15.19 45.44
CA GLU A 530 10.25 -16.53 46.00
C GLU A 530 10.94 -16.61 47.34
N TYR A 531 10.31 -17.30 48.28
CA TYR A 531 10.82 -17.44 49.64
C TYR A 531 11.06 -18.93 49.90
N GLU A 532 12.18 -19.21 50.54
CA GLU A 532 12.39 -20.47 51.21
C GLU A 532 11.96 -20.33 52.66
N GLU A 533 11.10 -21.21 53.11
CA GLU A 533 10.64 -21.26 54.51
C GLU A 533 11.46 -22.26 55.29
N THR A 534 12.21 -21.75 56.26
CA THR A 534 13.04 -22.59 57.11
C THR A 534 12.62 -22.39 58.58
N TYR A 535 12.52 -23.47 59.34
CA TYR A 535 12.24 -23.40 60.75
C TYR A 535 13.54 -23.46 61.53
N ILE A 536 13.78 -22.46 62.40
CA ILE A 536 14.86 -22.49 63.37
C ILE A 536 14.22 -22.53 64.77
N GLY A 537 14.16 -23.74 65.33
CA GLY A 537 13.28 -24.01 66.47
C GLY A 537 11.80 -23.85 66.10
N ASP A 538 11.05 -23.16 66.92
CA ASP A 538 9.61 -22.86 66.67
C ASP A 538 9.41 -21.60 65.82
N ARG A 539 10.45 -21.02 65.26
CA ARG A 539 10.41 -19.75 64.54
C ARG A 539 10.53 -19.99 63.04
N LEU A 540 9.45 -19.62 62.31
CA LEU A 540 9.50 -19.60 60.85
C LEU A 540 10.35 -18.43 60.36
N ILE A 541 11.36 -18.73 59.56
CA ILE A 541 12.22 -17.77 58.87
C ILE A 541 11.94 -17.92 57.38
N ARG A 542 11.59 -16.80 56.73
CA ARG A 542 11.47 -16.70 55.28
C ARG A 542 12.72 -16.01 54.78
N SER A 543 13.53 -16.69 54.00
CA SER A 543 14.64 -16.13 53.25
C SER A 543 14.29 -16.01 51.77
N ILE A 544 14.56 -14.85 51.19
CA ILE A 544 14.36 -14.64 49.74
C ILE A 544 15.41 -15.50 49.03
N LEU A 545 14.94 -16.37 48.14
CA LEU A 545 15.82 -17.10 47.25
C LEU A 545 16.56 -16.11 46.34
N PRO A 546 17.90 -16.17 46.23
CA PRO A 546 18.63 -15.31 45.34
C PRO A 546 18.19 -15.60 43.91
N LEU A 547 17.68 -14.58 43.23
CA LEU A 547 17.43 -14.65 41.78
C LEU A 547 18.73 -15.09 41.11
N SER A 548 18.64 -16.11 40.25
CA SER A 548 19.81 -16.53 39.50
C SER A 548 20.33 -15.37 38.66
N LEU A 549 21.66 -15.21 38.59
CA LEU A 549 22.31 -14.16 37.80
C LEU A 549 21.86 -14.14 36.32
N ILE A 550 21.38 -15.27 35.82
CA ILE A 550 20.81 -15.38 34.48
C ILE A 550 19.53 -14.55 34.32
N HIS A 551 18.64 -14.54 35.30
CA HIS A 551 17.42 -13.75 35.27
C HIS A 551 17.63 -12.24 35.43
N ILE A 552 18.77 -11.83 35.96
CA ILE A 552 19.14 -10.42 36.16
C ILE A 552 19.97 -9.87 34.99
N SER A 553 20.84 -10.70 34.39
CA SER A 553 21.81 -10.24 33.38
C SER A 553 21.33 -10.31 31.94
N GLU A 554 20.40 -11.18 31.61
CA GLU A 554 19.90 -11.29 30.22
C GLU A 554 19.12 -10.06 29.71
N PRO A 555 18.22 -9.43 30.46
CA PRO A 555 17.56 -8.22 30.00
C PRO A 555 18.51 -7.04 29.77
N THR A 556 19.63 -6.99 30.48
CA THR A 556 20.61 -5.90 30.36
C THR A 556 21.66 -6.12 29.28
N ARG A 557 21.92 -7.35 28.87
CA ARG A 557 22.88 -7.62 27.79
C ARG A 557 22.28 -7.37 26.40
N HIS A 558 20.96 -7.53 26.21
CA HIS A 558 20.30 -7.27 24.95
C HIS A 558 19.93 -5.79 24.71
N SER A 559 20.05 -4.93 25.72
CA SER A 559 19.89 -3.48 25.56
C SER A 559 21.20 -2.74 25.25
N LEU A 560 22.33 -3.46 25.11
CA LEU A 560 23.66 -2.87 24.88
C LEU A 560 24.36 -3.40 23.60
N ILE A 561 23.61 -4.06 22.70
CA ILE A 561 24.15 -4.44 21.38
C ILE A 561 23.28 -3.77 20.28
#